data_a7d44b5be515b0342f1176589f18e45d
#
_entry.id   a7d44b5be515b0342f1176589f18e45d
#
_cell.length_a   1.000
_cell.length_b   1.000
_cell.length_c   1.000
_cell.angle_alpha   90.00
_cell.angle_beta   90.00
_cell.angle_gamma   90.00
#
_symmetry.space_group_name_H-M   'P 1'
#
loop_
_entity.id
_entity.type
_entity.pdbx_description
1 polymer ?
#
loop_
_entity_poly.entity_id
_entity_poly.type
_entity_poly.pdbx_seq_one_letter_code
_entity_poly.pdbx_strand_id
1 'polypeptide(L)'
;LGKELVNCFPKLDDITPNTAENCKYLRACLDEAMRLCPSVPSSIPRVVGEGGVLVVDEEIPQGLWVSVPHFTIFRNARYFNQPHDYIPERWIADESTGYSADDVKLMQTVFQPFSLGPRHCIARNLALREMTFVLARLFYLFDIEPVPNSGRWMGSLPGVDTRNSHFIHEQWDVFTSLEKGPCVRIKPKDGVDADM
;
A
#
# COMPACT_ATOMS: atom_id res chain seq x y z
N LEU A 1 4.23 -14.35 4.37
CA LEU A 1 5.39 -13.45 4.53
C LEU A 1 6.51 -14.10 5.32
N GLY A 2 6.30 -14.54 6.58
CA GLY A 2 7.37 -15.14 7.40
C GLY A 2 8.09 -16.32 6.72
N LYS A 3 7.36 -17.21 6.04
CA LYS A 3 7.97 -18.31 5.27
C LYS A 3 8.83 -17.82 4.10
N GLU A 4 8.40 -16.77 3.40
CA GLU A 4 9.19 -16.18 2.32
C GLU A 4 10.51 -15.65 2.84
N LEU A 5 10.49 -14.89 3.95
CA LEU A 5 11.68 -14.27 4.51
C LEU A 5 12.70 -15.31 4.98
N VAL A 6 12.26 -16.36 5.68
CA VAL A 6 13.16 -17.46 6.10
C VAL A 6 13.75 -18.21 4.90
N ASN A 7 12.97 -18.37 3.82
CA ASN A 7 13.48 -19.01 2.60
C ASN A 7 14.46 -18.13 1.83
N CYS A 8 14.21 -16.80 1.81
CA CYS A 8 15.07 -15.84 1.10
C CYS A 8 16.36 -15.53 1.86
N PHE A 9 16.33 -15.57 3.20
CA PHE A 9 17.43 -15.12 4.04
C PHE A 9 17.79 -16.16 5.09
N PRO A 10 18.90 -16.91 4.90
CA PRO A 10 19.41 -17.85 5.91
C PRO A 10 19.82 -17.18 7.21
N LYS A 11 20.25 -15.91 7.16
CA LYS A 11 20.71 -15.12 8.32
C LYS A 11 20.15 -13.70 8.27
N LEU A 12 20.03 -13.09 9.45
CA LEU A 12 19.58 -11.70 9.59
C LEU A 12 20.45 -10.72 8.80
N ASP A 13 21.76 -10.93 8.79
CA ASP A 13 22.72 -10.05 8.09
C ASP A 13 22.61 -10.11 6.57
N ASP A 14 21.97 -11.16 6.03
CA ASP A 14 21.68 -11.26 4.61
C ASP A 14 20.54 -10.30 4.19
N ILE A 15 19.76 -9.80 5.16
CA ILE A 15 18.71 -8.82 4.95
C ILE A 15 19.34 -7.43 4.89
N THR A 16 19.60 -6.97 3.67
CA THR A 16 20.08 -5.63 3.36
C THR A 16 19.00 -4.86 2.55
N PRO A 17 19.11 -3.54 2.41
CA PRO A 17 18.19 -2.79 1.57
C PRO A 17 18.12 -3.30 0.12
N ASN A 18 19.22 -3.82 -0.41
CA ASN A 18 19.28 -4.35 -1.78
C ASN A 18 18.67 -5.75 -1.90
N THR A 19 18.90 -6.63 -0.92
CA THR A 19 18.42 -8.01 -0.96
C THR A 19 16.93 -8.11 -0.60
N ALA A 20 16.45 -7.24 0.30
CA ALA A 20 15.05 -7.20 0.71
C ALA A 20 14.08 -6.86 -0.44
N GLU A 21 14.55 -6.08 -1.44
CA GLU A 21 13.76 -5.76 -2.63
C GLU A 21 13.37 -6.99 -3.46
N ASN A 22 14.05 -8.12 -3.30
CA ASN A 22 13.77 -9.36 -4.02
C ASN A 22 12.59 -10.18 -3.44
N CYS A 23 12.09 -9.81 -2.26
CA CYS A 23 10.95 -10.46 -1.61
C CYS A 23 9.64 -10.05 -2.27
N LYS A 24 9.14 -10.88 -3.18
CA LYS A 24 7.95 -10.57 -3.99
C LYS A 24 6.69 -10.43 -3.15
N TYR A 25 6.48 -11.32 -2.19
CA TYR A 25 5.29 -11.28 -1.34
C TYR A 25 5.34 -10.11 -0.34
N LEU A 26 6.51 -9.79 0.21
CA LEU A 26 6.69 -8.59 1.01
C LEU A 26 6.33 -7.34 0.21
N ARG A 27 6.80 -7.26 -1.03
CA ARG A 27 6.46 -6.16 -1.92
C ARG A 27 4.96 -6.09 -2.20
N ALA A 28 4.32 -7.21 -2.46
CA ALA A 28 2.88 -7.30 -2.66
C ALA A 28 2.09 -6.84 -1.42
N CYS A 29 2.55 -7.21 -0.22
CA CYS A 29 1.98 -6.73 1.05
C CYS A 29 2.08 -5.20 1.18
N LEU A 30 3.22 -4.62 0.82
CA LEU A 30 3.42 -3.17 0.85
C LEU A 30 2.52 -2.44 -0.15
N ASP A 31 2.47 -2.92 -1.39
CA ASP A 31 1.64 -2.29 -2.43
C ASP A 31 0.16 -2.36 -2.04
N GLU A 32 -0.31 -3.48 -1.45
CA GLU A 32 -1.68 -3.61 -0.99
C GLU A 32 -1.99 -2.72 0.23
N ALA A 33 -1.06 -2.58 1.15
CA ALA A 33 -1.19 -1.64 2.26
C ALA A 33 -1.30 -0.20 1.76
N MET A 34 -0.42 0.23 0.85
CA MET A 34 -0.47 1.58 0.25
C MET A 34 -1.73 1.81 -0.60
N ARG A 35 -2.30 0.75 -1.20
CA ARG A 35 -3.56 0.84 -1.92
C ARG A 35 -4.73 1.13 -0.99
N LEU A 36 -4.82 0.39 0.11
CA LEU A 36 -5.90 0.54 1.09
C LEU A 36 -5.72 1.77 1.98
N CYS A 37 -4.47 2.09 2.34
CA CYS A 37 -4.14 3.22 3.19
C CYS A 37 -3.10 4.12 2.48
N PRO A 38 -3.51 4.86 1.44
CA PRO A 38 -2.58 5.74 0.74
C PRO A 38 -2.13 6.88 1.64
N SER A 39 -0.82 7.16 1.66
CA SER A 39 -0.25 8.24 2.47
C SER A 39 -0.77 9.63 2.08
N VAL A 40 -1.25 9.79 0.85
CA VAL A 40 -1.96 10.99 0.37
C VAL A 40 -3.32 10.52 -0.14
N PRO A 41 -4.35 10.43 0.72
CA PRO A 41 -5.62 9.81 0.37
C PRO A 41 -6.46 10.65 -0.59
N SER A 42 -6.42 11.96 -0.45
CA SER A 42 -7.15 12.88 -1.32
C SER A 42 -6.47 12.99 -2.68
N SER A 43 -6.17 14.15 -3.10
CA SER A 43 -5.66 14.38 -4.44
C SER A 43 -4.54 15.41 -4.43
N ILE A 44 -3.62 15.24 -5.36
CA ILE A 44 -2.59 16.24 -5.62
C ILE A 44 -3.08 17.11 -6.79
N PRO A 45 -3.61 18.31 -6.54
CA PRO A 45 -4.23 19.10 -7.58
C PRO A 45 -3.22 19.62 -8.61
N ARG A 46 -3.70 19.79 -9.83
CA ARG A 46 -3.00 20.43 -10.93
C ARG A 46 -3.86 21.56 -11.48
N VAL A 47 -3.25 22.66 -11.83
CA VAL A 47 -3.93 23.76 -12.52
C VAL A 47 -3.82 23.50 -14.02
N VAL A 48 -4.94 23.59 -14.71
CA VAL A 48 -4.99 23.49 -16.17
C VAL A 48 -4.28 24.68 -16.77
N GLY A 49 -3.28 24.41 -17.63
CA GLY A 49 -2.46 25.41 -18.27
C GLY A 49 -3.16 26.18 -19.40
N GLU A 50 -2.40 27.04 -20.06
CA GLU A 50 -2.86 27.82 -21.21
C GLU A 50 -3.40 26.90 -22.32
N GLY A 51 -4.53 27.29 -22.91
CA GLY A 51 -5.23 26.53 -23.94
C GLY A 51 -6.19 25.45 -23.42
N GLY A 52 -6.30 25.25 -22.11
CA GLY A 52 -7.15 24.19 -21.55
C GLY A 52 -6.59 22.78 -21.75
N VAL A 53 -7.36 21.76 -21.46
CA VAL A 53 -7.03 20.36 -21.71
C VAL A 53 -8.28 19.56 -22.03
N LEU A 54 -8.18 18.65 -23.00
CA LEU A 54 -9.24 17.68 -23.28
C LEU A 54 -9.03 16.42 -22.40
N VAL A 55 -10.04 16.10 -21.59
CA VAL A 55 -10.06 14.89 -20.76
C VAL A 55 -11.20 14.02 -21.22
N VAL A 56 -10.88 12.88 -21.83
CA VAL A 56 -11.84 12.03 -22.55
C VAL A 56 -12.50 12.89 -23.64
N ASP A 57 -13.78 13.24 -23.52
CA ASP A 57 -14.52 14.06 -24.50
C ASP A 57 -14.94 15.42 -23.92
N GLU A 58 -14.38 15.83 -22.78
CA GLU A 58 -14.72 17.08 -22.11
C GLU A 58 -13.55 18.05 -22.14
N GLU A 59 -13.82 19.28 -22.60
CA GLU A 59 -12.87 20.38 -22.54
C GLU A 59 -12.85 21.02 -21.15
N ILE A 60 -11.69 20.97 -20.51
CA ILE A 60 -11.46 21.59 -19.21
C ILE A 60 -10.76 22.93 -19.43
N PRO A 61 -11.40 24.05 -19.08
CA PRO A 61 -10.84 25.37 -19.28
C PRO A 61 -9.56 25.63 -18.48
N GLN A 62 -8.71 26.52 -19.00
CA GLN A 62 -7.56 27.04 -18.29
C GLN A 62 -7.91 27.59 -16.90
N GLY A 63 -7.02 27.37 -15.94
CA GLY A 63 -7.13 27.88 -14.58
C GLY A 63 -7.96 27.02 -13.63
N LEU A 64 -8.68 26.01 -14.14
CA LEU A 64 -9.36 25.05 -13.27
C LEU A 64 -8.38 24.09 -12.59
N TRP A 65 -8.75 23.66 -11.42
CA TRP A 65 -8.01 22.66 -10.66
C TRP A 65 -8.58 21.28 -10.96
N VAL A 66 -7.70 20.38 -11.37
CA VAL A 66 -8.04 18.98 -11.66
C VAL A 66 -7.20 18.04 -10.80
N SER A 67 -7.79 16.93 -10.41
CA SER A 67 -7.09 15.95 -9.57
C SER A 67 -7.78 14.59 -9.61
N VAL A 68 -7.06 13.54 -9.24
CA VAL A 68 -7.58 12.19 -9.07
C VAL A 68 -7.34 11.75 -7.64
N PRO A 69 -8.39 11.57 -6.82
CA PRO A 69 -8.24 11.11 -5.43
C PRO A 69 -7.73 9.67 -5.37
N HIS A 70 -6.59 9.45 -4.71
CA HIS A 70 -6.01 8.12 -4.56
C HIS A 70 -6.95 7.17 -3.81
N PHE A 71 -7.56 7.63 -2.73
CA PHE A 71 -8.49 6.82 -1.95
C PHE A 71 -9.63 6.24 -2.81
N THR A 72 -10.17 7.02 -3.72
CA THR A 72 -11.27 6.61 -4.59
C THR A 72 -10.80 5.69 -5.71
N ILE A 73 -9.74 6.07 -6.42
CA ILE A 73 -9.32 5.30 -7.60
C ILE A 73 -8.71 3.95 -7.20
N PHE A 74 -8.00 3.87 -6.06
CA PHE A 74 -7.42 2.62 -5.58
C PHE A 74 -8.47 1.65 -5.01
N ARG A 75 -9.72 2.08 -4.88
CA ARG A 75 -10.87 1.26 -4.47
C ARG A 75 -11.91 1.08 -5.57
N ASN A 76 -11.59 1.45 -6.78
CA ASN A 76 -12.52 1.31 -7.90
C ASN A 76 -12.59 -0.16 -8.35
N ALA A 77 -13.78 -0.76 -8.27
CA ALA A 77 -14.01 -2.16 -8.62
C ALA A 77 -13.75 -2.49 -10.10
N ARG A 78 -13.67 -1.47 -10.97
CA ARG A 78 -13.26 -1.64 -12.37
C ARG A 78 -11.81 -2.14 -12.50
N TYR A 79 -10.96 -1.79 -11.56
CA TYR A 79 -9.53 -2.10 -11.59
C TYR A 79 -9.13 -3.13 -10.53
N PHE A 80 -9.82 -3.12 -9.39
CA PHE A 80 -9.47 -3.97 -8.24
C PHE A 80 -10.66 -4.83 -7.86
N ASN A 81 -10.56 -6.13 -8.13
CA ASN A 81 -11.57 -7.09 -7.64
C ASN A 81 -11.53 -7.10 -6.10
N GLN A 82 -12.70 -7.15 -5.45
CA GLN A 82 -12.81 -7.03 -3.99
C GLN A 82 -12.00 -5.83 -3.44
N PRO A 83 -12.37 -4.59 -3.82
CA PRO A 83 -11.51 -3.41 -3.66
C PRO A 83 -11.31 -2.99 -2.20
N HIS A 84 -12.10 -3.51 -1.28
CA HIS A 84 -12.03 -3.22 0.16
C HIS A 84 -11.27 -4.28 0.96
N ASP A 85 -10.93 -5.40 0.34
CA ASP A 85 -10.24 -6.51 1.00
C ASP A 85 -8.72 -6.36 0.83
N TYR A 86 -7.97 -6.78 1.85
CA TYR A 86 -6.51 -6.82 1.82
C TYR A 86 -6.06 -8.14 1.17
N ILE A 87 -5.68 -8.08 -0.10
CA ILE A 87 -5.30 -9.24 -0.92
C ILE A 87 -3.95 -8.97 -1.59
N PRO A 88 -2.81 -9.23 -0.91
CA PRO A 88 -1.48 -9.05 -1.50
C PRO A 88 -1.27 -9.87 -2.77
N GLU A 89 -1.91 -11.02 -2.88
CA GLU A 89 -1.79 -11.94 -4.01
C GLU A 89 -2.18 -11.30 -5.33
N ARG A 90 -3.02 -10.25 -5.32
CA ARG A 90 -3.40 -9.53 -6.54
C ARG A 90 -2.22 -8.91 -7.31
N TRP A 91 -1.11 -8.66 -6.63
CA TRP A 91 0.10 -8.08 -7.21
C TRP A 91 1.06 -9.11 -7.79
N ILE A 92 0.72 -10.40 -7.69
CA ILE A 92 1.56 -11.51 -8.13
C ILE A 92 0.85 -12.25 -9.25
N ALA A 93 1.39 -12.14 -10.48
CA ALA A 93 0.88 -12.87 -11.62
C ALA A 93 1.29 -14.35 -11.52
N ASP A 94 0.35 -15.18 -11.09
CA ASP A 94 0.54 -16.63 -10.97
C ASP A 94 -0.83 -17.34 -11.05
N GLU A 95 -0.88 -18.50 -11.68
CA GLU A 95 -2.14 -19.27 -11.80
C GLU A 95 -2.76 -19.61 -10.44
N SER A 96 -1.92 -19.83 -9.42
CA SER A 96 -2.39 -20.14 -8.06
C SER A 96 -3.04 -18.95 -7.36
N THR A 97 -2.73 -17.71 -7.76
CA THR A 97 -3.33 -16.49 -7.20
C THR A 97 -4.64 -16.11 -7.90
N GLY A 98 -4.88 -16.64 -9.10
CA GLY A 98 -6.01 -16.29 -9.95
C GLY A 98 -5.89 -14.94 -10.66
N TYR A 99 -4.71 -14.30 -10.62
CA TYR A 99 -4.41 -13.05 -11.31
C TYR A 99 -3.45 -13.28 -12.47
N SER A 100 -3.84 -12.85 -13.67
CA SER A 100 -3.00 -12.88 -14.86
C SER A 100 -1.99 -11.72 -14.87
N ALA A 101 -1.00 -11.81 -15.75
CA ALA A 101 -0.04 -10.72 -15.97
C ALA A 101 -0.73 -9.44 -16.48
N ASP A 102 -1.80 -9.57 -17.26
CA ASP A 102 -2.56 -8.43 -17.76
C ASP A 102 -3.38 -7.77 -16.65
N ASP A 103 -3.95 -8.55 -15.72
CA ASP A 103 -4.63 -8.00 -14.54
C ASP A 103 -3.67 -7.19 -13.67
N VAL A 104 -2.51 -7.75 -13.36
CA VAL A 104 -1.47 -7.06 -12.57
C VAL A 104 -1.02 -5.79 -13.27
N LYS A 105 -0.78 -5.85 -14.58
CA LYS A 105 -0.38 -4.69 -15.38
C LYS A 105 -1.47 -3.60 -15.37
N LEU A 106 -2.73 -3.97 -15.52
CA LEU A 106 -3.85 -3.02 -15.44
C LEU A 106 -3.89 -2.33 -14.09
N MET A 107 -3.81 -3.08 -12.99
CA MET A 107 -3.78 -2.51 -11.64
C MET A 107 -2.59 -1.56 -11.45
N GLN A 108 -1.41 -1.91 -11.94
CA GLN A 108 -0.20 -1.08 -11.86
C GLN A 108 -0.32 0.23 -12.65
N THR A 109 -1.09 0.28 -13.74
CA THR A 109 -1.31 1.56 -14.48
C THR A 109 -2.07 2.57 -13.64
N VAL A 110 -2.96 2.10 -12.78
CA VAL A 110 -3.83 2.93 -11.95
C VAL A 110 -3.22 3.21 -10.57
N PHE A 111 -2.50 2.23 -10.03
CA PHE A 111 -1.88 2.31 -8.71
C PHE A 111 -0.60 3.15 -8.75
N GLN A 112 -0.74 4.44 -8.47
CA GLN A 112 0.37 5.40 -8.51
C GLN A 112 0.53 6.16 -7.18
N PRO A 113 0.86 5.46 -6.07
CA PRO A 113 0.90 6.06 -4.73
C PRO A 113 1.96 7.15 -4.58
N PHE A 114 2.94 7.18 -5.48
CA PHE A 114 4.02 8.19 -5.54
C PHE A 114 3.81 9.22 -6.64
N SER A 115 2.62 9.27 -7.25
CA SER A 115 2.28 10.13 -8.39
C SER A 115 3.09 9.81 -9.66
N LEU A 116 2.84 10.55 -10.73
CA LEU A 116 3.45 10.36 -12.06
C LEU A 116 4.02 11.67 -12.60
N GLY A 117 4.89 11.53 -13.61
CA GLY A 117 5.46 12.65 -14.38
C GLY A 117 6.51 13.46 -13.63
N PRO A 118 6.79 14.70 -14.09
CA PRO A 118 7.86 15.53 -13.54
C PRO A 118 7.67 15.93 -12.06
N ARG A 119 6.46 15.78 -11.54
CA ARG A 119 6.10 16.08 -10.14
C ARG A 119 5.89 14.84 -9.29
N HIS A 120 6.35 13.65 -9.73
CA HIS A 120 6.33 12.45 -8.92
C HIS A 120 7.18 12.59 -7.65
N CYS A 121 6.96 11.74 -6.67
CA CYS A 121 7.71 11.77 -5.42
C CYS A 121 9.20 11.47 -5.66
N ILE A 122 10.07 12.44 -5.37
CA ILE A 122 11.51 12.28 -5.51
C ILE A 122 12.09 11.20 -4.58
N ALA A 123 11.46 11.01 -3.42
CA ALA A 123 11.89 10.04 -2.40
C ALA A 123 11.33 8.63 -2.62
N ARG A 124 10.61 8.34 -3.74
CA ARG A 124 9.96 7.05 -4.00
C ARG A 124 10.89 5.86 -3.75
N ASN A 125 12.07 5.89 -4.33
CA ASN A 125 13.00 4.77 -4.24
C ASN A 125 13.55 4.61 -2.82
N LEU A 126 13.85 5.72 -2.13
CA LEU A 126 14.28 5.71 -0.74
C LEU A 126 13.19 5.12 0.16
N ALA A 127 11.96 5.61 0.04
CA ALA A 127 10.83 5.13 0.85
C ALA A 127 10.56 3.65 0.66
N LEU A 128 10.55 3.16 -0.59
CA LEU A 128 10.35 1.74 -0.88
C LEU A 128 11.46 0.87 -0.28
N ARG A 129 12.72 1.28 -0.40
CA ARG A 129 13.86 0.57 0.17
C ARG A 129 13.79 0.52 1.70
N GLU A 130 13.49 1.66 2.32
CA GLU A 130 13.36 1.77 3.77
C GLU A 130 12.23 0.87 4.29
N MET A 131 11.02 0.99 3.73
CA MET A 131 9.88 0.16 4.11
C MET A 131 10.17 -1.33 3.94
N THR A 132 10.72 -1.72 2.79
CA THR A 132 11.01 -3.13 2.51
C THR A 132 12.06 -3.68 3.48
N PHE A 133 13.13 -2.95 3.71
CA PHE A 133 14.19 -3.36 4.62
C PHE A 133 13.74 -3.47 6.07
N VAL A 134 13.04 -2.44 6.58
CA VAL A 134 12.56 -2.41 7.97
C VAL A 134 11.56 -3.55 8.21
N LEU A 135 10.59 -3.72 7.31
CA LEU A 135 9.58 -4.76 7.46
C LEU A 135 10.17 -6.17 7.29
N ALA A 136 11.13 -6.36 6.37
CA ALA A 136 11.82 -7.63 6.25
C ALA A 136 12.48 -8.03 7.57
N ARG A 137 13.25 -7.14 8.19
CA ARG A 137 13.90 -7.42 9.48
C ARG A 137 12.89 -7.60 10.61
N LEU A 138 11.85 -6.76 10.65
CA LEU A 138 10.83 -6.84 11.68
C LEU A 138 10.10 -8.20 11.65
N PHE A 139 9.61 -8.62 10.50
CA PHE A 139 8.92 -9.90 10.35
C PHE A 139 9.85 -11.13 10.34
N TYR A 140 11.14 -10.93 10.13
CA TYR A 140 12.13 -11.97 10.31
C TYR A 140 12.38 -12.26 11.80
N LEU A 141 12.51 -11.22 12.61
CA LEU A 141 12.88 -11.30 14.03
C LEU A 141 11.69 -11.56 14.95
N PHE A 142 10.50 -11.07 14.60
CA PHE A 142 9.38 -11.02 15.53
C PHE A 142 8.11 -11.65 14.96
N ASP A 143 7.33 -12.24 15.85
CA ASP A 143 5.93 -12.53 15.63
C ASP A 143 5.11 -11.31 16.07
N ILE A 144 4.24 -10.86 15.16
CA ILE A 144 3.43 -9.66 15.34
C ILE A 144 1.97 -10.05 15.29
N GLU A 145 1.27 -9.83 16.39
CA GLU A 145 -0.15 -10.15 16.54
C GLU A 145 -0.96 -8.88 16.85
N PRO A 146 -2.12 -8.69 16.23
CA PRO A 146 -2.99 -7.59 16.60
C PRO A 146 -3.53 -7.81 18.01
N VAL A 147 -3.62 -6.73 18.81
CA VAL A 147 -4.30 -6.76 20.10
C VAL A 147 -5.80 -6.54 19.85
N PRO A 148 -6.67 -7.49 20.19
CA PRO A 148 -8.11 -7.35 19.98
C PRO A 148 -8.65 -6.06 20.61
N ASN A 149 -9.56 -5.38 19.91
CA ASN A 149 -10.24 -4.16 20.36
C ASN A 149 -9.32 -2.97 20.69
N SER A 150 -8.09 -2.95 20.22
CA SER A 150 -7.10 -1.92 20.53
C SER A 150 -7.05 -0.75 19.53
N GLY A 151 -8.01 -0.60 18.66
CA GLY A 151 -8.04 0.49 17.68
C GLY A 151 -9.43 0.76 17.14
N ARG A 152 -9.65 1.96 16.61
CA ARG A 152 -10.83 2.24 15.81
C ARG A 152 -10.59 1.80 14.38
N TRP A 153 -11.34 0.80 13.97
CA TRP A 153 -11.41 0.38 12.59
C TRP A 153 -12.41 1.27 11.85
N MET A 154 -12.15 1.62 10.60
CA MET A 154 -13.10 2.40 9.78
C MET A 154 -14.50 1.78 9.72
N GLY A 155 -14.60 0.49 10.02
CA GLY A 155 -15.85 -0.21 10.20
C GLY A 155 -16.76 0.28 11.32
N SER A 156 -16.29 1.21 12.16
CA SER A 156 -17.10 1.86 13.21
C SER A 156 -17.81 3.12 12.71
N LEU A 157 -17.62 3.53 11.47
CA LEU A 157 -18.25 4.73 10.93
C LEU A 157 -19.67 4.42 10.44
N PRO A 158 -20.66 5.29 10.74
CA PRO A 158 -22.01 5.13 10.22
C PRO A 158 -22.05 5.07 8.69
N GLY A 159 -22.69 4.07 8.12
CA GLY A 159 -22.87 3.91 6.68
C GLY A 159 -21.75 3.14 5.95
N VAL A 160 -20.71 2.70 6.64
CA VAL A 160 -19.68 1.82 6.08
C VAL A 160 -20.07 0.37 6.35
N ASP A 161 -20.14 -0.45 5.31
CA ASP A 161 -20.35 -1.90 5.47
C ASP A 161 -19.08 -2.53 6.06
N THR A 162 -19.17 -2.89 7.33
CA THR A 162 -18.02 -3.32 8.14
C THR A 162 -17.72 -4.80 8.03
N ARG A 163 -18.56 -5.56 7.31
CA ARG A 163 -18.47 -7.02 7.27
C ARG A 163 -17.16 -7.54 6.69
N ASN A 164 -16.51 -6.73 5.84
CA ASN A 164 -15.24 -7.07 5.20
C ASN A 164 -14.12 -6.02 5.43
N SER A 165 -14.37 -4.99 6.24
CA SER A 165 -13.44 -3.85 6.39
C SER A 165 -12.50 -3.96 7.59
N HIS A 166 -12.15 -5.17 8.00
CA HIS A 166 -11.27 -5.42 9.16
C HIS A 166 -9.86 -4.81 9.03
N PHE A 167 -9.50 -4.31 7.85
CA PHE A 167 -8.17 -3.79 7.56
C PHE A 167 -8.12 -2.28 7.29
N ILE A 168 -9.26 -1.56 7.33
CA ILE A 168 -9.29 -0.13 7.09
C ILE A 168 -9.32 0.60 8.43
N HIS A 169 -8.25 1.31 8.74
CA HIS A 169 -8.16 2.16 9.93
C HIS A 169 -8.80 3.53 9.71
N GLU A 170 -9.17 4.19 10.81
CA GLU A 170 -9.59 5.59 10.78
C GLU A 170 -8.44 6.43 10.22
N GLN A 171 -8.64 6.99 9.03
CA GLN A 171 -7.67 7.77 8.30
C GLN A 171 -8.19 9.19 8.15
N TRP A 172 -7.43 10.16 8.63
CA TRP A 172 -7.73 11.57 8.45
C TRP A 172 -6.85 12.17 7.37
N ASP A 173 -7.50 12.87 6.44
CA ASP A 173 -6.83 13.58 5.37
C ASP A 173 -6.45 15.00 5.84
N VAL A 174 -5.18 15.19 6.09
CA VAL A 174 -4.57 16.48 6.43
C VAL A 174 -3.43 16.80 5.46
N PHE A 175 -3.62 16.45 4.19
CA PHE A 175 -2.67 16.36 3.08
C PHE A 175 -1.92 15.03 3.07
N THR A 176 -1.23 14.66 4.12
CA THR A 176 -0.83 13.27 4.38
C THR A 176 -1.86 12.61 5.28
N SER A 177 -1.98 11.31 5.18
CA SER A 177 -2.88 10.59 6.08
C SER A 177 -2.35 10.61 7.51
N LEU A 178 -3.24 10.87 8.46
CA LEU A 178 -3.03 10.62 9.86
C LEU A 178 -3.86 9.42 10.27
N GLU A 179 -3.23 8.37 10.76
CA GLU A 179 -3.87 7.11 11.07
C GLU A 179 -3.75 6.78 12.56
N LYS A 180 -4.85 6.26 13.14
CA LYS A 180 -4.81 5.57 14.43
C LYS A 180 -4.91 4.08 14.15
N GLY A 181 -3.76 3.43 14.01
CA GLY A 181 -3.68 2.00 13.86
C GLY A 181 -4.01 1.23 15.14
N PRO A 182 -4.26 -0.08 15.04
CA PRO A 182 -4.39 -0.94 16.21
C PRO A 182 -3.06 -1.06 16.96
N CYS A 183 -3.13 -1.36 18.25
CA CYS A 183 -1.96 -1.83 18.96
C CYS A 183 -1.59 -3.25 18.49
N VAL A 184 -0.31 -3.52 18.40
CA VAL A 184 0.21 -4.84 18.10
C VAL A 184 1.05 -5.36 19.26
N ARG A 185 1.01 -6.67 19.48
CA ARG A 185 1.93 -7.36 20.39
C ARG A 185 3.07 -7.91 19.55
N ILE A 186 4.29 -7.57 19.95
CA ILE A 186 5.51 -8.01 19.29
C ILE A 186 6.22 -8.97 20.23
N LYS A 187 6.55 -10.17 19.73
CA LYS A 187 7.32 -11.20 20.47
C LYS A 187 8.51 -11.62 19.63
N PRO A 188 9.72 -11.71 20.20
CA PRO A 188 10.85 -12.34 19.51
C PRO A 188 10.48 -13.77 19.08
N LYS A 189 10.90 -14.17 17.89
CA LYS A 189 10.77 -15.56 17.46
C LYS A 189 11.75 -16.45 18.20
N ASP A 190 11.36 -17.71 18.43
CA ASP A 190 12.23 -18.69 19.05
C ASP A 190 13.51 -18.89 18.23
N GLY A 191 14.67 -18.89 18.91
CA GLY A 191 15.98 -19.08 18.27
C GLY A 191 16.61 -17.82 17.66
N VAL A 192 16.01 -16.66 17.88
CA VAL A 192 16.64 -15.37 17.57
C VAL A 192 17.24 -14.82 18.85
N ASP A 193 18.57 -14.77 18.90
CA ASP A 193 19.29 -14.18 20.05
C ASP A 193 18.95 -12.68 20.14
N ALA A 194 18.44 -12.28 21.31
CA ALA A 194 18.05 -10.90 21.60
C ALA A 194 19.25 -9.95 21.84
N ASP A 195 20.47 -10.48 21.74
CA ASP A 195 21.74 -9.78 22.01
C ASP A 195 22.46 -9.29 20.74
N MET A 196 21.68 -8.85 19.71
CA MET A 196 22.23 -8.18 18.53
C MET A 196 21.80 -6.74 18.41
#